data_e1226dcff4ddec677d51fda17399fda4
#
_entry.id   e1226dcff4ddec677d51fda17399fda4
#
_cell.length_a   1.000
_cell.length_b   1.000
_cell.length_c   1.000
_cell.angle_alpha   90.00
_cell.angle_beta   90.00
_cell.angle_gamma   90.00
#
_symmetry.space_group_name_H-M   'P 1'
#
loop_
_entity.id
_entity.type
_entity.pdbx_description
1 polymer ?
#
loop_
_entity_poly.entity_id
_entity_poly.type
_entity_poly.pdbx_seq_one_letter_code
_entity_poly.pdbx_strand_id
1 'polypeptide(L)'
;MSGMATDPEHYLPLSEFAFQILLALGSGASHGYALGKEIEERTAGRLKPTTGSLYQALKRLKDDGLVEEFEPGDGHDDARRKYFRYTSLGRRVMALEVERLENLVSLARNRALSPKGL
;
A
#
# COMPACT_ATOMS: atom_id res chain seq x y z
N MET A 1 -1.16 22.87 -14.36
CA MET A 1 -1.26 21.70 -14.93
C MET A 1 -1.37 20.56 -14.05
N SER A 2 -2.50 20.13 -13.97
CA SER A 2 -2.76 19.02 -13.10
C SER A 2 -2.13 17.74 -13.60
N GLY A 3 -1.81 17.65 -14.89
CA GLY A 3 -1.27 16.44 -15.42
C GLY A 3 0.02 16.00 -14.77
N MET A 4 0.77 16.95 -14.24
CA MET A 4 2.02 16.61 -13.63
C MET A 4 1.87 15.89 -12.34
N ALA A 5 0.78 16.14 -11.62
CA ALA A 5 0.54 15.49 -10.36
C ALA A 5 0.21 14.02 -10.51
N THR A 6 -0.03 13.56 -11.74
CA THR A 6 -0.43 12.18 -11.94
C THR A 6 0.68 11.29 -12.44
N ASP A 7 1.92 11.78 -12.49
CA ASP A 7 3.05 10.94 -12.87
C ASP A 7 3.31 9.93 -11.77
N PRO A 8 3.02 8.64 -12.00
CA PRO A 8 3.16 7.67 -10.92
C PRO A 8 4.58 7.49 -10.43
N GLU A 9 5.58 7.77 -11.26
CA GLU A 9 6.96 7.62 -10.81
C GLU A 9 7.33 8.64 -9.76
N HIS A 10 6.59 9.73 -9.66
CA HIS A 10 6.84 10.76 -8.68
C HIS A 10 6.77 10.23 -7.25
N TYR A 11 6.02 9.17 -7.03
CA TYR A 11 5.76 8.65 -5.70
C TYR A 11 6.72 7.54 -5.28
N LEU A 12 7.68 7.21 -6.14
CA LEU A 12 8.60 6.13 -5.84
C LEU A 12 9.90 6.66 -5.24
N PRO A 13 10.55 5.91 -4.37
CA PRO A 13 10.11 4.63 -3.84
C PRO A 13 9.07 4.82 -2.76
N LEU A 14 8.20 3.84 -2.60
CA LEU A 14 7.25 3.85 -1.50
C LEU A 14 7.95 3.41 -0.21
N SER A 15 7.52 3.95 0.92
CA SER A 15 7.95 3.39 2.20
C SER A 15 7.40 1.98 2.32
N GLU A 16 8.03 1.17 3.16
CA GLU A 16 7.53 -0.18 3.37
C GLU A 16 6.10 -0.15 3.90
N PHE A 17 5.80 0.76 4.81
CA PHE A 17 4.47 0.84 5.38
C PHE A 17 3.44 1.19 4.32
N ALA A 18 3.74 2.18 3.48
CA ALA A 18 2.82 2.54 2.39
C ALA A 18 2.63 1.37 1.43
N PHE A 19 3.71 0.66 1.11
CA PHE A 19 3.63 -0.49 0.23
C PHE A 19 2.73 -1.57 0.84
N GLN A 20 2.88 -1.83 2.15
CA GLN A 20 2.07 -2.84 2.83
C GLN A 20 0.58 -2.46 2.81
N ILE A 21 0.27 -1.18 3.00
CA ILE A 21 -1.12 -0.73 2.97
C ILE A 21 -1.71 -0.95 1.57
N LEU A 22 -0.99 -0.51 0.55
CA LEU A 22 -1.48 -0.66 -0.82
C LEU A 22 -1.58 -2.12 -1.23
N LEU A 23 -0.65 -2.94 -0.75
CA LEU A 23 -0.70 -4.38 -1.00
C LEU A 23 -1.96 -4.99 -0.40
N ALA A 24 -2.29 -4.59 0.83
CA ALA A 24 -3.50 -5.10 1.49
C ALA A 24 -4.75 -4.67 0.73
N LEU A 25 -4.77 -3.45 0.22
CA LEU A 25 -5.91 -2.95 -0.54
C LEU A 25 -6.03 -3.62 -1.91
N GLY A 26 -4.99 -4.33 -2.35
CA GLY A 26 -5.03 -5.04 -3.61
C GLY A 26 -6.09 -6.14 -3.65
N SER A 27 -6.53 -6.62 -2.50
CA SER A 27 -7.59 -7.61 -2.43
C SER A 27 -8.99 -6.99 -2.44
N GLY A 28 -9.07 -5.67 -2.43
CA GLY A 28 -10.34 -4.95 -2.43
C GLY A 28 -10.38 -3.91 -1.34
N ALA A 29 -11.49 -3.21 -1.27
CA ALA A 29 -11.66 -2.17 -0.26
C ALA A 29 -11.64 -2.76 1.14
N SER A 30 -11.11 -2.01 2.09
CA SER A 30 -11.01 -2.47 3.47
C SER A 30 -10.99 -1.27 4.42
N HIS A 31 -11.19 -1.56 5.70
CA HIS A 31 -11.16 -0.53 6.72
C HIS A 31 -9.88 -0.64 7.56
N GLY A 32 -9.60 0.43 8.31
CA GLY A 32 -8.32 0.52 9.01
C GLY A 32 -8.00 -0.64 9.92
N TYR A 33 -8.98 -1.10 10.69
CA TYR A 33 -8.72 -2.20 11.61
C TYR A 33 -8.26 -3.47 10.85
N ALA A 34 -8.96 -3.80 9.77
CA ALA A 34 -8.62 -4.99 9.00
C ALA A 34 -7.26 -4.81 8.33
N LEU A 35 -6.96 -3.61 7.84
CA LEU A 35 -5.67 -3.35 7.22
C LEU A 35 -4.53 -3.54 8.21
N GLY A 36 -4.68 -2.98 9.40
CA GLY A 36 -3.64 -3.10 10.43
C GLY A 36 -3.41 -4.54 10.84
N LYS A 37 -4.50 -5.29 10.99
CA LYS A 37 -4.41 -6.68 11.38
C LYS A 37 -3.73 -7.51 10.30
N GLU A 38 -4.09 -7.28 9.05
CA GLU A 38 -3.48 -8.02 7.95
C GLU A 38 -1.99 -7.73 7.86
N ILE A 39 -1.59 -6.46 8.04
CA ILE A 39 -0.17 -6.11 7.97
C ILE A 39 0.60 -6.78 9.11
N GLU A 40 0.03 -6.76 10.31
CA GLU A 40 0.69 -7.41 11.43
C GLU A 40 0.87 -8.90 11.18
N GLU A 41 -0.16 -9.56 10.68
CA GLU A 41 -0.09 -10.99 10.41
C GLU A 41 0.88 -11.30 9.28
N ARG A 42 0.84 -10.52 8.21
CA ARG A 42 1.72 -10.77 7.06
C ARG A 42 3.19 -10.61 7.42
N THR A 43 3.47 -9.68 8.31
CA THR A 43 4.86 -9.42 8.71
C THR A 43 5.27 -10.19 9.96
N ALA A 44 4.43 -11.12 10.43
CA ALA A 44 4.69 -11.91 11.65
C ALA A 44 4.99 -10.99 12.84
N GLY A 45 4.28 -9.89 12.94
CA GLY A 45 4.42 -8.96 14.05
C GLY A 45 5.58 -7.99 13.94
N ARG A 46 6.36 -8.05 12.88
CA ARG A 46 7.46 -7.10 12.69
C ARG A 46 6.93 -5.67 12.55
N LEU A 47 5.80 -5.52 11.87
CA LEU A 47 5.08 -4.24 11.83
C LEU A 47 3.80 -4.40 12.59
N LYS A 48 3.59 -3.53 13.58
CA LYS A 48 2.36 -3.50 14.37
C LYS A 48 1.80 -2.09 14.30
N PRO A 49 1.03 -1.77 13.27
CA PRO A 49 0.53 -0.41 13.14
C PRO A 49 -0.41 -0.06 14.28
N THR A 50 -0.20 1.11 14.86
CA THR A 50 -1.18 1.65 15.79
C THR A 50 -2.31 2.28 14.97
N THR A 51 -3.46 2.49 15.62
CA THR A 51 -4.56 3.18 14.97
C THR A 51 -4.10 4.53 14.43
N GLY A 52 -3.35 5.27 15.26
CA GLY A 52 -2.89 6.60 14.86
C GLY A 52 -1.95 6.56 13.67
N SER A 53 -0.94 5.67 13.71
CA SER A 53 0.03 5.62 12.63
C SER A 53 -0.62 5.17 11.32
N LEU A 54 -1.56 4.23 11.42
CA LEU A 54 -2.25 3.73 10.24
C LEU A 54 -3.08 4.82 9.58
N TYR A 55 -3.87 5.56 10.39
CA TYR A 55 -4.72 6.60 9.81
C TYR A 55 -3.90 7.79 9.31
N GLN A 56 -2.75 8.08 9.92
CA GLN A 56 -1.86 9.09 9.36
C GLN A 56 -1.33 8.65 7.99
N ALA A 57 -0.95 7.40 7.86
CA ALA A 57 -0.47 6.90 6.58
C ALA A 57 -1.57 6.90 5.52
N LEU A 58 -2.77 6.48 5.91
CA LEU A 58 -3.91 6.51 4.99
C LEU A 58 -4.25 7.92 4.55
N LYS A 59 -4.17 8.88 5.49
CA LYS A 59 -4.41 10.27 5.13
C LYS A 59 -3.40 10.77 4.12
N ARG A 60 -2.13 10.43 4.31
CA ARG A 60 -1.10 10.84 3.36
C ARG A 60 -1.34 10.22 1.99
N LEU A 61 -1.66 8.93 1.95
CA LEU A 61 -1.94 8.26 0.69
C LEU A 61 -3.15 8.87 0.00
N LYS A 62 -4.17 9.26 0.79
CA LYS A 62 -5.35 9.90 0.25
C LYS A 62 -5.00 11.29 -0.29
N ASP A 63 -4.22 12.07 0.45
CA ASP A 63 -3.80 13.39 -0.01
C ASP A 63 -2.99 13.30 -1.29
N ASP A 64 -2.22 12.24 -1.45
CA ASP A 64 -1.45 12.00 -2.67
C ASP A 64 -2.29 11.44 -3.81
N GLY A 65 -3.55 11.10 -3.55
CA GLY A 65 -4.43 10.57 -4.59
C GLY A 65 -4.26 9.10 -4.87
N LEU A 66 -3.54 8.38 -4.01
CA LEU A 66 -3.28 6.95 -4.23
C LEU A 66 -4.37 6.06 -3.66
N VAL A 67 -5.09 6.55 -2.66
CA VAL A 67 -6.27 5.86 -2.12
C VAL A 67 -7.40 6.85 -2.00
N GLU A 68 -8.60 6.34 -1.87
CA GLU A 68 -9.79 7.18 -1.65
C GLU A 68 -10.68 6.49 -0.65
N GLU A 69 -11.48 7.30 0.05
CA GLU A 69 -12.48 6.76 0.95
C GLU A 69 -13.62 6.18 0.12
N PHE A 70 -14.20 5.13 0.65
CA PHE A 70 -15.20 4.39 -0.08
C PHE A 70 -16.32 4.02 0.88
N GLU A 71 -17.55 4.27 0.47
CA GLU A 71 -18.69 3.89 1.27
C GLU A 71 -19.17 2.53 0.79
N PRO A 72 -19.10 1.52 1.67
CA PRO A 72 -19.58 0.20 1.27
C PRO A 72 -21.09 0.24 1.11
N GLY A 73 -21.58 -0.66 0.29
CA GLY A 73 -23.02 -0.77 0.08
C GLY A 73 -23.72 -1.36 1.28
N ASP A 74 -25.02 -1.60 1.11
CA ASP A 74 -25.82 -2.22 2.15
C ASP A 74 -25.26 -3.57 2.54
N GLY A 75 -25.45 -3.93 3.80
CA GLY A 75 -24.99 -5.23 4.27
C GLY A 75 -23.69 -5.21 5.03
N HIS A 76 -23.04 -4.08 5.11
CA HIS A 76 -21.83 -3.97 5.90
C HIS A 76 -22.18 -3.68 7.36
N ASP A 77 -21.41 -4.30 8.24
CA ASP A 77 -21.75 -4.33 9.64
C ASP A 77 -21.63 -3.01 10.36
N ASP A 78 -20.72 -2.16 9.97
CA ASP A 78 -20.44 -0.96 10.73
C ASP A 78 -20.34 0.22 9.79
N ALA A 79 -21.43 0.99 9.73
CA ALA A 79 -21.49 2.17 8.89
C ALA A 79 -20.56 3.27 9.35
N ARG A 80 -20.04 3.18 10.59
CA ARG A 80 -19.13 4.20 11.11
C ARG A 80 -17.69 3.94 10.69
N ARG A 81 -17.37 2.75 10.21
CA ARG A 81 -16.01 2.45 9.77
C ARG A 81 -15.76 3.07 8.42
N LYS A 82 -14.63 3.73 8.30
CA LYS A 82 -14.20 4.29 7.03
C LYS A 82 -13.51 3.21 6.23
N TYR A 83 -13.99 2.99 5.03
CA TYR A 83 -13.37 2.06 4.11
C TYR A 83 -12.52 2.81 3.11
N PHE A 84 -11.48 2.15 2.63
CA PHE A 84 -10.54 2.71 1.68
C PHE A 84 -10.34 1.74 0.53
N ARG A 85 -10.02 2.28 -0.63
CA ARG A 85 -9.62 1.48 -1.77
C ARG A 85 -8.58 2.29 -2.53
N TYR A 86 -7.73 1.62 -3.32
CA TYR A 86 -6.80 2.43 -4.07
C TYR A 86 -7.45 2.95 -5.35
N THR A 87 -6.90 4.07 -5.83
CA THR A 87 -7.34 4.71 -7.05
C THR A 87 -6.62 4.08 -8.24
N SER A 88 -7.00 4.49 -9.47
CA SER A 88 -6.25 4.02 -10.62
C SER A 88 -4.80 4.51 -10.57
N LEU A 89 -4.57 5.71 -10.03
CA LEU A 89 -3.20 6.18 -9.83
C LEU A 89 -2.46 5.28 -8.83
N GLY A 90 -3.10 4.94 -7.71
CA GLY A 90 -2.50 4.05 -6.73
C GLY A 90 -2.13 2.70 -7.32
N ARG A 91 -3.00 2.16 -8.19
CA ARG A 91 -2.71 0.90 -8.86
C ARG A 91 -1.47 1.02 -9.74
N ARG A 92 -1.36 2.12 -10.49
CA ARG A 92 -0.21 2.32 -11.37
C ARG A 92 1.08 2.50 -10.58
N VAL A 93 0.99 3.22 -9.45
CA VAL A 93 2.16 3.40 -8.58
C VAL A 93 2.62 2.06 -8.05
N MET A 94 1.68 1.20 -7.60
CA MET A 94 2.04 -0.13 -7.12
C MET A 94 2.67 -0.98 -8.21
N ALA A 95 2.13 -0.92 -9.42
CA ALA A 95 2.70 -1.71 -10.51
C ALA A 95 4.14 -1.29 -10.79
N LEU A 96 4.42 0.00 -10.80
CA LEU A 96 5.77 0.48 -11.03
C LEU A 96 6.70 0.14 -9.87
N GLU A 97 6.18 0.18 -8.64
CA GLU A 97 7.00 -0.18 -7.50
C GLU A 97 7.36 -1.66 -7.51
N VAL A 98 6.41 -2.50 -7.85
CA VAL A 98 6.68 -3.93 -7.98
C VAL A 98 7.76 -4.16 -9.04
N GLU A 99 7.65 -3.50 -10.18
CA GLU A 99 8.64 -3.63 -11.24
C GLU A 99 10.01 -3.16 -10.76
N ARG A 100 10.06 -2.03 -10.06
CA ARG A 100 11.33 -1.51 -9.53
C ARG A 100 11.96 -2.51 -8.57
N LEU A 101 11.15 -3.08 -7.68
CA LEU A 101 11.64 -4.04 -6.70
C LEU A 101 12.09 -5.34 -7.36
N GLU A 102 11.37 -5.80 -8.38
CA GLU A 102 11.78 -7.00 -9.11
C GLU A 102 13.13 -6.80 -9.79
N ASN A 103 13.33 -5.61 -10.37
CA ASN A 103 14.60 -5.31 -11.01
C ASN A 103 15.74 -5.31 -10.01
N LEU A 104 15.51 -4.77 -8.83
CA LEU A 104 16.53 -4.77 -7.79
C LEU A 104 16.84 -6.18 -7.30
N VAL A 105 15.82 -6.99 -7.12
CA VAL A 105 16.01 -8.36 -6.69
C VAL A 105 16.79 -9.14 -7.76
N SER A 106 16.44 -8.95 -9.02
CA SER A 106 17.11 -9.62 -10.12
C SER A 106 18.59 -9.23 -10.16
N LEU A 107 18.86 -7.94 -10.00
CA LEU A 107 20.25 -7.45 -10.00
C LEU A 107 21.04 -8.05 -8.83
N ALA A 108 20.43 -8.12 -7.65
CA ALA A 108 21.10 -8.71 -6.50
C ALA A 108 21.39 -10.19 -6.71
N ARG A 109 20.45 -10.92 -7.30
CA ARG A 109 20.65 -12.33 -7.56
C ARG A 109 21.76 -12.55 -8.58
N ASN A 110 21.85 -11.70 -9.58
CA ASN A 110 22.91 -11.80 -10.57
C ASN A 110 24.27 -11.56 -9.95
N ARG A 111 24.32 -10.94 -8.79
CA ARG A 111 25.58 -10.74 -8.07
C ARG A 111 25.75 -11.69 -6.89
N ALA A 112 24.93 -12.75 -6.86
CA ALA A 112 24.98 -13.77 -5.82
C ALA A 112 24.75 -13.21 -4.43
N LEU A 113 23.90 -12.19 -4.31
CA LEU A 113 23.60 -11.54 -3.02
C LEU A 113 22.32 -12.03 -2.39
N SER A 114 21.78 -13.17 -2.86
CA SER A 114 20.62 -13.77 -2.23
C SER A 114 21.07 -14.72 -1.13
N PRO A 115 20.24 -15.01 -0.14
CA PRO A 115 20.62 -15.99 0.89
C PRO A 115 20.98 -17.35 0.36
N LYS A 116 20.36 -17.76 -0.75
CA LYS A 116 20.67 -19.07 -1.33
C LYS A 116 22.03 -19.08 -2.03
N GLY A 117 22.53 -17.94 -2.43
CA GLY A 117 23.80 -17.84 -3.11
C GLY A 117 24.98 -17.61 -2.19
N LEU A 118 24.71 -17.44 -0.91
CA LEU A 118 25.78 -17.25 0.08
C LEU A 118 26.25 -18.60 0.70
#